data_6f939894a0f7f6f04a4a863e7a5bc53d
#
_entry.id   6f939894a0f7f6f04a4a863e7a5bc53d
#
_cell.length_a   1.000
_cell.length_b   1.000
_cell.length_c   1.000
_cell.angle_alpha   90.00
_cell.angle_beta   90.00
_cell.angle_gamma   90.00
#
_symmetry.space_group_name_H-M   'P 1'
#
loop_
_entity.id
_entity.type
_entity.pdbx_description
1 polymer ?
#
loop_
_entity_poly.entity_id
_entity_poly.type
_entity_poly.pdbx_seq_one_letter_code
_entity_poly.pdbx_strand_id
1 'polypeptide(L)'
;MLKLLVVRCSTALLFLVSVFAVHAAESALPTVSEFLMEQDREIALARSAAPDRVSKNATIMILGENGYEIVIKGTNSFVCLVIRSWGNPTHDHAYLYDPNLIVPECLDENAVKTILPMQLYRAELGTKTTPPAEIEAAVMEGFRSGRFQRTETVSFSYMLSAGMTFGDGRQGPAHIMIYLPDNYKNDTVGGFPYSERFIIVEGAPDQPFIAANIYLLDKAIEPVID
;
A
#
# COMPACT_ATOMS: atom_id res chain seq x y z
N MET A 1 23.45 -50.99 -75.11
CA MET A 1 22.55 -49.98 -74.46
C MET A 1 22.51 -50.25 -72.97
N LEU A 2 23.29 -49.47 -72.20
CA LEU A 2 23.47 -49.72 -70.74
C LEU A 2 22.69 -48.62 -70.03
N LYS A 3 21.60 -48.94 -69.26
CA LYS A 3 20.81 -48.00 -68.48
C LYS A 3 21.46 -47.78 -67.10
N LEU A 4 21.92 -46.58 -66.86
CA LEU A 4 22.47 -46.16 -65.59
C LEU A 4 21.31 -45.88 -64.62
N LEU A 5 21.29 -46.60 -63.49
CA LEU A 5 20.34 -46.41 -62.39
C LEU A 5 20.96 -45.41 -61.41
N VAL A 6 20.37 -44.21 -61.31
CA VAL A 6 20.78 -43.19 -60.34
C VAL A 6 19.97 -43.36 -59.10
N VAL A 7 20.57 -43.83 -57.99
CA VAL A 7 19.99 -43.89 -56.67
C VAL A 7 20.19 -42.54 -56.00
N ARG A 8 19.08 -41.81 -55.79
CA ARG A 8 19.08 -40.59 -54.95
C ARG A 8 18.95 -40.96 -53.48
N CYS A 9 20.01 -40.80 -52.74
CA CYS A 9 20.03 -40.90 -51.28
C CYS A 9 19.56 -39.54 -50.68
N SER A 10 18.34 -39.50 -50.19
CA SER A 10 17.80 -38.31 -49.46
C SER A 10 18.13 -38.48 -47.97
N THR A 11 19.13 -37.78 -47.51
CA THR A 11 19.44 -37.64 -46.07
C THR A 11 18.50 -36.60 -45.46
N ALA A 12 17.49 -37.05 -44.75
CA ALA A 12 16.64 -36.21 -43.91
C ALA A 12 17.38 -35.83 -42.64
N LEU A 13 17.78 -34.58 -42.51
CA LEU A 13 18.41 -34.02 -41.31
C LEU A 13 17.29 -33.66 -40.31
N LEU A 14 17.06 -34.50 -39.29
CA LEU A 14 16.17 -34.15 -38.19
C LEU A 14 16.86 -33.14 -37.27
N PHE A 15 16.42 -31.89 -37.33
CA PHE A 15 16.74 -30.87 -36.31
C PHE A 15 15.90 -31.13 -35.05
N LEU A 16 16.52 -31.69 -34.00
CA LEU A 16 15.95 -31.70 -32.67
C LEU A 16 16.02 -30.25 -32.08
N VAL A 17 14.93 -29.54 -32.13
CA VAL A 17 14.80 -28.27 -31.41
C VAL A 17 14.50 -28.59 -29.94
N SER A 18 15.53 -28.53 -29.10
CA SER A 18 15.38 -28.63 -27.65
C SER A 18 14.75 -27.31 -27.16
N VAL A 19 13.45 -27.34 -26.89
CA VAL A 19 12.75 -26.23 -26.21
C VAL A 19 13.16 -26.30 -24.74
N PHE A 20 14.15 -25.48 -24.36
CA PHE A 20 14.40 -25.18 -22.95
C PHE A 20 13.24 -24.33 -22.44
N ALA A 21 12.31 -24.94 -21.70
CA ALA A 21 11.35 -24.22 -20.92
C ALA A 21 12.12 -23.49 -19.80
N VAL A 22 12.39 -22.20 -19.99
CA VAL A 22 12.84 -21.32 -18.93
C VAL A 22 11.65 -21.16 -17.99
N HIS A 23 11.61 -21.97 -16.93
CA HIS A 23 10.75 -21.69 -15.78
C HIS A 23 11.36 -20.46 -15.11
N ALA A 24 10.78 -19.29 -15.35
CA ALA A 24 10.98 -18.16 -14.45
C ALA A 24 10.53 -18.66 -13.06
N ALA A 25 11.46 -18.82 -12.14
CA ALA A 25 11.11 -19.05 -10.74
C ALA A 25 10.32 -17.81 -10.30
N GLU A 26 9.01 -17.97 -10.10
CA GLU A 26 8.18 -16.94 -9.48
C GLU A 26 8.78 -16.73 -8.09
N SER A 27 9.36 -15.55 -7.85
CA SER A 27 9.97 -15.26 -6.56
C SER A 27 8.87 -15.35 -5.51
N ALA A 28 9.08 -16.18 -4.48
CA ALA A 28 8.14 -16.29 -3.39
C ALA A 28 7.88 -14.90 -2.78
N LEU A 29 6.63 -14.60 -2.47
CA LEU A 29 6.27 -13.34 -1.80
C LEU A 29 6.97 -13.26 -0.43
N PRO A 30 7.42 -12.07 0.00
CA PRO A 30 7.98 -11.86 1.32
C PRO A 30 7.01 -12.30 2.42
N THR A 31 7.57 -12.91 3.46
CA THR A 31 6.79 -13.37 4.62
C THR A 31 6.57 -12.23 5.61
N VAL A 32 5.61 -12.37 6.52
CA VAL A 32 5.32 -11.33 7.52
C VAL A 32 6.55 -10.92 8.33
N SER A 33 7.47 -11.85 8.61
CA SER A 33 8.69 -11.56 9.38
C SER A 33 9.59 -10.48 8.77
N GLU A 34 9.53 -10.29 7.45
CA GLU A 34 10.28 -9.25 6.75
C GLU A 34 9.68 -7.84 6.94
N PHE A 35 8.43 -7.78 7.38
CA PHE A 35 7.69 -6.52 7.63
C PHE A 35 7.62 -6.15 9.11
N LEU A 36 7.97 -7.07 10.02
CA LEU A 36 7.99 -6.77 11.45
C LEU A 36 9.17 -5.85 11.79
N MET A 37 9.00 -5.03 12.81
CA MET A 37 10.07 -4.21 13.37
C MET A 37 9.98 -4.21 14.90
N GLU A 38 11.03 -3.71 15.56
CA GLU A 38 11.05 -3.54 17.00
C GLU A 38 9.89 -2.65 17.47
N GLN A 39 9.20 -3.07 18.53
CA GLN A 39 7.99 -2.43 19.03
C GLN A 39 8.19 -0.94 19.32
N ASP A 40 9.25 -0.57 20.05
CA ASP A 40 9.50 0.83 20.43
C ASP A 40 9.78 1.70 19.21
N ARG A 41 10.50 1.15 18.22
CA ARG A 41 10.71 1.80 16.94
C ARG A 41 9.39 2.02 16.19
N GLU A 42 8.51 1.03 16.14
CA GLU A 42 7.23 1.15 15.44
C GLU A 42 6.31 2.16 16.14
N ILE A 43 6.28 2.17 17.46
CA ILE A 43 5.55 3.17 18.27
C ILE A 43 6.07 4.58 17.99
N ALA A 44 7.39 4.78 17.97
CA ALA A 44 8.00 6.07 17.67
C ALA A 44 7.65 6.56 16.25
N LEU A 45 7.72 5.67 15.26
CA LEU A 45 7.30 5.96 13.89
C LEU A 45 5.82 6.33 13.81
N ALA A 46 4.94 5.54 14.40
CA ALA A 46 3.50 5.83 14.41
C ALA A 46 3.20 7.20 15.04
N ARG A 47 3.85 7.54 16.14
CA ARG A 47 3.69 8.86 16.80
C ARG A 47 4.22 10.01 15.97
N SER A 48 5.32 9.82 15.24
CA SER A 48 5.88 10.87 14.37
C SER A 48 5.00 11.21 13.17
N ALA A 49 3.96 10.41 12.89
CA ALA A 49 3.02 10.69 11.82
C ALA A 49 2.20 11.98 12.05
N ALA A 50 2.01 12.42 13.29
CA ALA A 50 1.18 13.57 13.62
C ALA A 50 1.85 14.49 14.66
N PRO A 51 1.41 15.75 14.79
CA PRO A 51 1.90 16.64 15.86
C PRO A 51 1.67 16.03 17.25
N ASP A 52 2.58 16.29 18.19
CA ASP A 52 2.54 15.81 19.57
C ASP A 52 1.18 15.96 20.26
N ARG A 53 0.51 17.10 20.07
CA ARG A 53 -0.82 17.36 20.62
C ARG A 53 -1.89 16.35 20.18
N VAL A 54 -1.63 15.64 19.07
CA VAL A 54 -2.49 14.56 18.54
C VAL A 54 -1.94 13.21 18.95
N SER A 55 -0.69 12.90 18.57
CA SER A 55 -0.10 11.57 18.66
C SER A 55 0.16 11.09 20.09
N LYS A 56 0.42 12.01 21.06
CA LYS A 56 0.61 11.64 22.48
C LYS A 56 -0.62 10.99 23.11
N ASN A 57 -1.83 11.34 22.64
CA ASN A 57 -3.08 10.85 23.15
C ASN A 57 -3.81 9.89 22.19
N ALA A 58 -3.20 9.57 21.05
CA ALA A 58 -3.76 8.66 20.07
C ALA A 58 -3.63 7.19 20.49
N THR A 59 -4.55 6.37 20.01
CA THR A 59 -4.37 4.92 20.04
C THR A 59 -3.23 4.54 19.10
N ILE A 60 -2.30 3.70 19.56
CA ILE A 60 -1.19 3.22 18.72
C ILE A 60 -1.41 1.74 18.41
N MET A 61 -1.32 1.41 17.14
CA MET A 61 -1.31 0.04 16.64
C MET A 61 0.05 -0.29 16.04
N ILE A 62 0.50 -1.53 16.21
CA ILE A 62 1.70 -2.08 15.59
C ILE A 62 1.36 -3.33 14.80
N LEU A 63 2.21 -3.69 13.85
CA LEU A 63 2.06 -4.91 13.07
C LEU A 63 2.57 -6.11 13.87
N GLY A 64 1.69 -7.09 14.10
CA GLY A 64 2.01 -8.42 14.61
C GLY A 64 1.96 -9.47 13.51
N GLU A 65 2.20 -10.73 13.86
CA GLU A 65 2.20 -11.85 12.93
C GLU A 65 0.87 -12.09 12.20
N ASN A 66 -0.24 -11.66 12.80
CA ASN A 66 -1.60 -11.88 12.28
C ASN A 66 -2.30 -10.59 11.83
N GLY A 67 -1.59 -9.48 11.75
CA GLY A 67 -2.12 -8.16 11.45
C GLY A 67 -1.85 -7.15 12.57
N TYR A 68 -2.50 -5.98 12.49
CA TYR A 68 -2.28 -4.92 13.49
C TYR A 68 -2.97 -5.19 14.81
N GLU A 69 -2.27 -4.87 15.90
CA GLU A 69 -2.78 -4.95 17.27
C GLU A 69 -2.59 -3.63 18.03
N ILE A 70 -3.51 -3.34 18.96
CA ILE A 70 -3.43 -2.15 19.81
C ILE A 70 -2.44 -2.40 20.94
N VAL A 71 -1.35 -1.62 20.97
CA VAL A 71 -0.36 -1.67 22.05
C VAL A 71 -0.49 -0.50 23.03
N ILE A 72 -1.04 0.62 22.59
CA ILE A 72 -1.35 1.77 23.46
C ILE A 72 -2.78 2.20 23.18
N LYS A 73 -3.63 2.20 24.20
CA LYS A 73 -4.99 2.73 24.09
C LYS A 73 -4.98 4.23 24.35
N GLY A 74 -5.38 5.00 23.36
CA GLY A 74 -5.43 6.46 23.41
C GLY A 74 -6.64 7.00 24.18
N THR A 75 -6.65 8.32 24.36
CA THR A 75 -7.74 9.08 25.01
C THR A 75 -8.42 10.05 24.06
N ASN A 76 -7.90 10.22 22.83
CA ASN A 76 -8.56 10.95 21.75
C ASN A 76 -9.06 9.96 20.68
N SER A 77 -9.71 10.47 19.64
CA SER A 77 -10.31 9.66 18.57
C SER A 77 -9.33 9.29 17.45
N PHE A 78 -8.04 9.66 17.56
CA PHE A 78 -7.04 9.34 16.56
C PHE A 78 -6.47 7.94 16.77
N VAL A 79 -6.15 7.27 15.64
CA VAL A 79 -5.39 6.02 15.61
C VAL A 79 -4.16 6.23 14.75
N CYS A 80 -2.98 5.97 15.31
CA CYS A 80 -1.71 6.06 14.60
C CYS A 80 -1.08 4.66 14.47
N LEU A 81 -0.54 4.38 13.30
CA LEU A 81 0.11 3.11 12.97
C LEU A 81 1.15 3.34 11.87
N VAL A 82 1.92 2.31 11.56
CA VAL A 82 2.86 2.34 10.42
C VAL A 82 2.33 1.41 9.35
N ILE A 83 1.74 1.97 8.31
CA ILE A 83 1.24 1.21 7.17
C ILE A 83 2.40 0.54 6.45
N ARG A 84 2.21 -0.72 6.08
CA ARG A 84 3.08 -1.48 5.17
C ARG A 84 2.52 -1.42 3.75
N SER A 85 3.26 -1.91 2.81
CA SER A 85 2.92 -1.90 1.38
C SER A 85 1.52 -2.44 1.06
N TRP A 86 1.01 -3.41 1.81
CA TRP A 86 -0.36 -3.93 1.64
C TRP A 86 -1.46 -2.89 1.94
N GLY A 87 -1.19 -1.96 2.85
CA GLY A 87 -2.15 -0.92 3.24
C GLY A 87 -2.23 0.23 2.25
N ASN A 88 -1.30 0.32 1.30
CA ASN A 88 -1.28 1.40 0.34
C ASN A 88 -2.54 1.37 -0.54
N PRO A 89 -3.36 2.43 -0.54
CA PRO A 89 -4.57 2.50 -1.36
C PRO A 89 -4.28 2.71 -2.86
N THR A 90 -3.04 2.99 -3.24
CA THR A 90 -2.68 3.14 -4.65
C THR A 90 -2.65 1.77 -5.32
N HIS A 91 -3.20 1.68 -6.53
CA HIS A 91 -3.27 0.46 -7.33
C HIS A 91 -1.95 0.03 -7.96
N ASP A 92 -0.83 0.59 -7.51
CA ASP A 92 0.46 0.18 -8.03
C ASP A 92 0.88 -1.14 -7.39
N HIS A 93 0.52 -2.24 -8.05
CA HIS A 93 0.89 -3.59 -7.66
C HIS A 93 2.41 -3.79 -7.51
N ALA A 94 3.23 -2.91 -8.10
CA ALA A 94 4.68 -2.99 -8.01
C ALA A 94 5.21 -2.79 -6.58
N TYR A 95 4.44 -2.11 -5.72
CA TYR A 95 4.83 -1.87 -4.33
C TYR A 95 4.16 -2.80 -3.32
N LEU A 96 3.22 -3.65 -3.76
CA LEU A 96 2.66 -4.67 -2.87
C LEU A 96 3.76 -5.70 -2.54
N TYR A 97 3.87 -6.03 -1.26
CA TYR A 97 4.94 -6.89 -0.73
C TYR A 97 6.35 -6.29 -0.77
N ASP A 98 6.49 -4.96 -0.70
CA ASP A 98 7.78 -4.31 -0.49
C ASP A 98 8.00 -4.01 1.00
N PRO A 99 8.93 -4.70 1.69
CA PRO A 99 9.20 -4.48 3.11
C PRO A 99 9.80 -3.10 3.41
N ASN A 100 10.35 -2.42 2.40
CA ASN A 100 10.97 -1.10 2.58
C ASN A 100 9.96 0.04 2.49
N LEU A 101 8.72 -0.24 2.09
CA LEU A 101 7.66 0.77 2.10
C LEU A 101 7.11 0.91 3.51
N ILE A 102 7.49 2.00 4.18
CA ILE A 102 7.15 2.35 5.57
C ILE A 102 6.37 3.66 5.55
N VAL A 103 5.11 3.61 5.94
CA VAL A 103 4.21 4.78 5.88
C VAL A 103 3.58 5.03 7.25
N PRO A 104 4.23 5.83 8.11
CA PRO A 104 3.61 6.25 9.36
C PRO A 104 2.40 7.15 9.08
N GLU A 105 1.26 6.77 9.64
CA GLU A 105 -0.02 7.42 9.42
C GLU A 105 -0.79 7.59 10.74
N CYS A 106 -1.50 8.70 10.89
CA CYS A 106 -2.36 8.97 12.03
C CYS A 106 -3.72 9.45 11.53
N LEU A 107 -4.70 8.58 11.61
CA LEU A 107 -6.05 8.73 11.07
C LEU A 107 -6.95 9.51 12.03
N ASP A 108 -7.78 10.42 11.52
CA ASP A 108 -8.83 11.09 12.28
C ASP A 108 -10.01 10.16 12.56
N GLU A 109 -10.97 10.62 13.35
CA GLU A 109 -12.13 9.82 13.78
C GLU A 109 -12.93 9.23 12.60
N ASN A 110 -13.11 9.98 11.52
CA ASN A 110 -13.87 9.51 10.37
C ASN A 110 -13.07 8.51 9.53
N ALA A 111 -11.77 8.76 9.34
CA ALA A 111 -10.88 7.82 8.67
C ALA A 111 -10.70 6.50 9.47
N VAL A 112 -10.73 6.57 10.81
CA VAL A 112 -10.76 5.36 11.66
C VAL A 112 -12.00 4.50 11.40
N LYS A 113 -13.14 5.11 11.04
CA LYS A 113 -14.37 4.36 10.73
C LYS A 113 -14.41 3.84 9.30
N THR A 114 -13.79 4.54 8.35
CA THR A 114 -13.96 4.30 6.91
C THR A 114 -12.70 3.75 6.22
N ILE A 115 -11.51 4.22 6.58
CA ILE A 115 -10.24 3.86 5.95
C ILE A 115 -9.52 2.75 6.73
N LEU A 116 -9.40 2.89 8.04
CA LEU A 116 -8.68 1.93 8.88
C LEU A 116 -9.18 0.47 8.72
N PRO A 117 -10.48 0.16 8.70
CA PRO A 117 -10.94 -1.22 8.57
C PRO A 117 -10.45 -1.91 7.30
N MET A 118 -10.39 -1.18 6.19
CA MET A 118 -9.84 -1.67 4.93
C MET A 118 -8.32 -1.91 5.05
N GLN A 119 -7.58 -0.97 5.64
CA GLN A 119 -6.12 -1.10 5.83
C GLN A 119 -5.78 -2.29 6.73
N LEU A 120 -6.51 -2.49 7.81
CA LEU A 120 -6.34 -3.65 8.70
C LEU A 120 -6.60 -4.96 7.97
N TYR A 121 -7.64 -5.01 7.15
CA TYR A 121 -7.97 -6.20 6.37
C TYR A 121 -6.91 -6.50 5.30
N ARG A 122 -6.39 -5.50 4.62
CA ARG A 122 -5.26 -5.66 3.70
C ARG A 122 -4.03 -6.25 4.41
N ALA A 123 -3.73 -5.75 5.60
CA ALA A 123 -2.63 -6.28 6.40
C ALA A 123 -2.88 -7.73 6.82
N GLU A 124 -4.09 -8.06 7.29
CA GLU A 124 -4.46 -9.45 7.62
C GLU A 124 -4.27 -10.40 6.43
N LEU A 125 -4.63 -9.99 5.23
CA LEU A 125 -4.40 -10.78 4.02
C LEU A 125 -2.92 -10.82 3.65
N GLY A 126 -2.22 -9.70 3.77
CA GLY A 126 -0.79 -9.59 3.47
C GLY A 126 0.08 -10.47 4.38
N THR A 127 -0.24 -10.54 5.68
CA THR A 127 0.49 -11.43 6.61
C THR A 127 0.33 -12.91 6.27
N LYS A 128 -0.70 -13.28 5.51
CA LYS A 128 -0.96 -14.64 4.99
C LYS A 128 -0.36 -14.86 3.60
N THR A 129 0.45 -13.95 3.10
CA THR A 129 1.03 -13.98 1.74
C THR A 129 -0.01 -14.15 0.63
N THR A 130 -1.19 -13.53 0.81
CA THR A 130 -2.25 -13.53 -0.20
C THR A 130 -1.78 -12.79 -1.45
N PRO A 131 -1.98 -13.34 -2.67
CA PRO A 131 -1.58 -12.66 -3.90
C PRO A 131 -2.18 -11.24 -4.03
N PRO A 132 -1.44 -10.26 -4.59
CA PRO A 132 -1.89 -8.87 -4.71
C PRO A 132 -3.28 -8.69 -5.32
N ALA A 133 -3.56 -9.38 -6.42
CA ALA A 133 -4.86 -9.32 -7.09
C ALA A 133 -6.02 -9.86 -6.23
N GLU A 134 -5.75 -10.84 -5.38
CA GLU A 134 -6.73 -11.39 -4.46
C GLU A 134 -7.00 -10.43 -3.29
N ILE A 135 -5.97 -9.74 -2.78
CA ILE A 135 -6.13 -8.69 -1.76
C ILE A 135 -7.06 -7.59 -2.31
N GLU A 136 -6.80 -7.14 -3.52
CA GLU A 136 -7.59 -6.08 -4.14
C GLU A 136 -9.04 -6.53 -4.37
N ALA A 137 -9.25 -7.70 -4.94
CA ALA A 137 -10.58 -8.27 -5.14
C ALA A 137 -11.36 -8.42 -3.82
N ALA A 138 -10.69 -8.86 -2.76
CA ALA A 138 -11.29 -9.02 -1.44
C ALA A 138 -11.68 -7.67 -0.81
N VAL A 139 -10.87 -6.63 -0.98
CA VAL A 139 -11.19 -5.28 -0.52
C VAL A 139 -12.38 -4.71 -1.28
N MET A 140 -12.41 -4.84 -2.60
CA MET A 140 -13.53 -4.38 -3.42
C MET A 140 -14.82 -5.11 -3.07
N GLU A 141 -14.75 -6.41 -2.79
CA GLU A 141 -15.90 -7.16 -2.28
C GLU A 141 -16.34 -6.68 -0.90
N GLY A 142 -15.38 -6.32 -0.03
CA GLY A 142 -15.69 -5.72 1.27
C GLY A 142 -16.53 -4.45 1.18
N PHE A 143 -16.28 -3.59 0.19
CA PHE A 143 -17.11 -2.41 -0.07
C PHE A 143 -18.47 -2.76 -0.70
N ARG A 144 -18.50 -3.70 -1.63
CA ARG A 144 -19.77 -4.13 -2.27
C ARG A 144 -20.73 -4.81 -1.30
N SER A 145 -20.21 -5.63 -0.41
CA SER A 145 -21.00 -6.33 0.62
C SER A 145 -21.38 -5.46 1.82
N GLY A 146 -20.85 -4.23 1.93
CA GLY A 146 -21.06 -3.36 3.09
C GLY A 146 -20.23 -3.72 4.33
N ARG A 147 -19.22 -4.57 4.20
CA ARG A 147 -18.24 -4.85 5.28
C ARG A 147 -17.48 -3.58 5.67
N PHE A 148 -17.11 -2.76 4.68
CA PHE A 148 -16.47 -1.47 4.88
C PHE A 148 -17.44 -0.35 4.60
N GLN A 149 -17.42 0.65 5.48
CA GLN A 149 -18.20 1.87 5.28
C GLN A 149 -17.53 2.74 4.21
N ARG A 150 -18.34 3.32 3.33
CA ARG A 150 -17.87 4.35 2.41
C ARG A 150 -17.63 5.66 3.14
N THR A 151 -16.69 6.45 2.65
CA THR A 151 -16.47 7.80 3.15
C THR A 151 -17.64 8.70 2.73
N GLU A 152 -18.46 9.13 3.67
CA GLU A 152 -19.62 10.03 3.42
C GLU A 152 -19.28 11.48 3.74
N THR A 153 -18.29 11.71 4.59
CA THR A 153 -17.80 13.02 4.98
C THR A 153 -16.30 13.11 4.78
N VAL A 154 -15.78 14.30 4.58
CA VAL A 154 -14.34 14.51 4.49
C VAL A 154 -13.66 13.98 5.76
N SER A 155 -12.63 13.19 5.56
CA SER A 155 -11.73 12.70 6.61
C SER A 155 -10.29 12.89 6.20
N PHE A 156 -9.35 12.71 7.11
CA PHE A 156 -7.94 12.91 6.79
C PHE A 156 -7.03 12.04 7.64
N SER A 157 -5.80 11.92 7.19
CA SER A 157 -4.70 11.41 7.98
C SER A 157 -3.48 12.32 7.93
N TYR A 158 -2.75 12.37 9.04
CA TYR A 158 -1.42 12.95 9.07
C TYR A 158 -0.40 11.91 8.62
N MET A 159 0.52 12.31 7.76
CA MET A 159 1.69 11.55 7.30
C MET A 159 2.93 12.46 7.35
N LEU A 160 3.26 12.96 8.55
CA LEU A 160 4.29 13.98 8.75
C LEU A 160 5.66 13.41 9.11
N SER A 161 5.78 12.09 9.24
CA SER A 161 7.00 11.43 9.69
C SER A 161 8.15 11.60 8.70
N ALA A 162 9.31 12.00 9.20
CA ALA A 162 10.57 11.91 8.46
C ALA A 162 11.02 10.44 8.24
N GLY A 163 10.45 9.50 8.98
CA GLY A 163 10.70 8.06 8.82
C GLY A 163 9.87 7.38 7.73
N MET A 164 9.07 8.13 6.96
CA MET A 164 8.38 7.58 5.79
C MET A 164 9.40 7.23 4.69
N THR A 165 9.31 6.00 4.16
CA THR A 165 10.15 5.56 3.04
C THR A 165 9.31 4.89 1.96
N PHE A 166 9.70 5.12 0.71
CA PHE A 166 9.22 4.34 -0.44
C PHE A 166 10.08 3.08 -0.63
N GLY A 167 9.58 2.13 -1.41
CA GLY A 167 10.26 0.87 -1.67
C GLY A 167 11.67 1.00 -2.26
N ASP A 168 11.96 2.10 -2.94
CA ASP A 168 13.30 2.43 -3.46
C ASP A 168 14.22 3.10 -2.41
N GLY A 169 13.78 3.21 -1.16
CA GLY A 169 14.52 3.82 -0.06
C GLY A 169 14.47 5.35 -0.02
N ARG A 170 13.79 6.00 -0.96
CA ARG A 170 13.60 7.46 -0.91
C ARG A 170 12.69 7.83 0.26
N GLN A 171 13.03 8.92 0.93
CA GLN A 171 12.17 9.50 1.96
C GLN A 171 10.88 10.06 1.32
N GLY A 172 9.74 9.71 1.91
CA GLY A 172 8.45 10.30 1.55
C GLY A 172 8.33 11.72 2.09
N PRO A 173 7.69 12.64 1.34
CA PRO A 173 7.47 14.00 1.82
C PRO A 173 6.41 14.03 2.93
N ALA A 174 6.60 14.90 3.92
CA ALA A 174 5.57 15.16 4.92
C ALA A 174 4.32 15.73 4.27
N HIS A 175 3.16 15.10 4.52
CA HIS A 175 1.88 15.51 3.92
C HIS A 175 0.69 15.16 4.81
N ILE A 176 -0.45 15.71 4.44
CA ILE A 176 -1.76 15.30 4.94
C ILE A 176 -2.50 14.66 3.78
N MET A 177 -3.01 13.46 3.99
CA MET A 177 -3.92 12.82 3.04
C MET A 177 -5.37 13.15 3.43
N ILE A 178 -6.14 13.64 2.46
CA ILE A 178 -7.56 13.94 2.62
C ILE A 178 -8.34 12.88 1.86
N TYR A 179 -9.30 12.26 2.52
CA TYR A 179 -10.22 11.31 1.92
C TYR A 179 -11.56 11.99 1.68
N LEU A 180 -11.95 12.05 0.43
CA LEU A 180 -13.19 12.67 -0.02
C LEU A 180 -14.21 11.58 -0.36
N PRO A 181 -15.52 11.84 -0.14
CA PRO A 181 -16.58 10.99 -0.64
C PRO A 181 -16.46 10.77 -2.17
N ASP A 182 -16.91 9.61 -2.63
CA ASP A 182 -16.85 9.21 -4.05
C ASP A 182 -17.70 10.08 -5.01
N ASN A 183 -18.60 10.89 -4.47
CA ASN A 183 -19.39 11.87 -5.23
C ASN A 183 -18.63 13.17 -5.52
N TYR A 184 -17.44 13.37 -4.94
CA TYR A 184 -16.56 14.46 -5.30
C TYR A 184 -15.83 14.11 -6.60
N LYS A 185 -16.11 14.85 -7.65
CA LYS A 185 -15.42 14.72 -8.93
C LYS A 185 -14.34 15.80 -9.06
N ASN A 186 -13.36 15.57 -9.92
CA ASN A 186 -12.26 16.51 -10.18
C ASN A 186 -12.74 17.93 -10.52
N ASP A 187 -13.82 18.06 -11.27
CA ASP A 187 -14.45 19.33 -11.60
C ASP A 187 -15.10 20.01 -10.38
N THR A 188 -15.54 19.23 -9.39
CA THR A 188 -16.17 19.74 -8.17
C THR A 188 -15.13 20.29 -7.17
N VAL A 189 -13.92 19.72 -7.13
CA VAL A 189 -12.82 20.23 -6.28
C VAL A 189 -11.94 21.27 -6.99
N GLY A 190 -12.40 21.78 -8.14
CA GLY A 190 -11.79 22.94 -8.79
C GLY A 190 -10.62 22.62 -9.71
N GLY A 191 -10.45 21.35 -10.13
CA GLY A 191 -9.41 20.97 -11.10
C GLY A 191 -8.05 21.56 -10.73
N PHE A 192 -7.57 21.31 -9.50
CA PHE A 192 -6.30 21.88 -9.08
C PHE A 192 -5.21 21.50 -10.06
N PRO A 193 -4.60 22.47 -10.75
CA PRO A 193 -3.48 22.17 -11.60
C PRO A 193 -2.41 21.53 -10.72
N TYR A 194 -1.72 20.57 -11.31
CA TYR A 194 -0.60 19.88 -10.69
C TYR A 194 0.33 20.94 -10.07
N SER A 195 0.26 21.12 -8.76
CA SER A 195 1.17 21.98 -8.04
C SER A 195 2.05 21.08 -7.17
N GLU A 196 3.29 21.47 -6.97
CA GLU A 196 4.25 20.73 -6.12
C GLU A 196 3.74 20.49 -4.68
N ARG A 197 2.63 21.12 -4.29
CA ARG A 197 2.06 21.07 -2.94
C ARG A 197 0.72 20.36 -2.81
N PHE A 198 0.06 20.08 -3.93
CA PHE A 198 -1.27 19.47 -3.92
C PHE A 198 -1.42 18.52 -5.10
N ILE A 199 -1.59 17.24 -4.80
CA ILE A 199 -1.84 16.20 -5.81
C ILE A 199 -3.17 15.56 -5.46
N ILE A 200 -4.14 15.61 -6.38
CA ILE A 200 -5.33 14.77 -6.31
C ILE A 200 -4.95 13.44 -6.96
N VAL A 201 -4.97 12.40 -6.16
CA VAL A 201 -4.91 11.04 -6.69
C VAL A 201 -6.35 10.62 -6.93
N GLU A 202 -6.78 10.64 -8.18
CA GLU A 202 -8.03 10.01 -8.55
C GLU A 202 -7.93 8.53 -8.24
N GLY A 203 -8.86 8.03 -7.45
CA GLY A 203 -9.01 6.61 -7.24
C GLY A 203 -9.27 5.90 -8.57
N ALA A 204 -8.94 4.61 -8.67
CA ALA A 204 -9.43 3.79 -9.77
C ALA A 204 -10.96 3.87 -9.84
N PRO A 205 -11.57 3.60 -11.00
CA PRO A 205 -13.01 3.80 -11.24
C PRO A 205 -13.94 3.18 -10.18
N ASP A 206 -13.45 2.18 -9.46
CA ASP A 206 -14.21 1.45 -8.44
C ASP A 206 -13.84 1.80 -7.00
N GLN A 207 -12.91 2.75 -6.77
CA GLN A 207 -12.55 3.16 -5.41
C GLN A 207 -13.70 3.93 -4.75
N PRO A 208 -13.99 3.63 -3.46
CA PRO A 208 -15.11 4.24 -2.73
C PRO A 208 -14.78 5.61 -2.13
N PHE A 209 -13.62 6.17 -2.42
CA PHE A 209 -13.17 7.50 -1.97
C PHE A 209 -12.14 8.07 -2.93
N ILE A 210 -11.97 9.38 -2.88
CA ILE A 210 -10.88 10.11 -3.57
C ILE A 210 -9.86 10.49 -2.51
N ALA A 211 -8.59 10.18 -2.73
CA ALA A 211 -7.50 10.63 -1.87
C ALA A 211 -6.80 11.84 -2.49
N ALA A 212 -6.54 12.85 -1.67
CA ALA A 212 -5.80 14.05 -2.05
C ALA A 212 -4.67 14.31 -1.05
N ASN A 213 -3.48 14.61 -1.54
CA ASN A 213 -2.32 14.87 -0.69
C ASN A 213 -2.01 16.38 -0.64
N ILE A 214 -1.82 16.91 0.56
CA ILE A 214 -1.31 18.25 0.80
C ILE A 214 0.10 18.13 1.38
N TYR A 215 1.13 18.44 0.59
CA TYR A 215 2.52 18.36 1.01
C TYR A 215 2.94 19.53 1.89
N LEU A 216 3.60 19.20 3.01
CA LEU A 216 4.11 20.15 4.01
C LEU A 216 5.63 20.03 4.05
N LEU A 217 6.31 20.52 3.02
CA LEU A 217 7.73 20.27 2.72
C LEU A 217 8.71 20.54 3.88
N ASP A 218 8.37 21.43 4.82
CA ASP A 218 9.25 21.83 5.92
C ASP A 218 8.74 21.37 7.30
N LYS A 219 7.89 20.33 7.33
CA LYS A 219 7.18 19.93 8.56
C LYS A 219 7.32 18.44 8.91
N ALA A 220 8.33 17.77 8.35
CA ALA A 220 8.61 16.39 8.73
C ALA A 220 8.95 16.29 10.22
N ILE A 221 8.45 15.26 10.88
CA ILE A 221 8.63 14.99 12.31
C ILE A 221 9.57 13.78 12.45
N GLU A 222 10.69 13.98 13.12
CA GLU A 222 11.61 12.90 13.43
C GLU A 222 11.00 11.95 14.47
N PRO A 223 11.11 10.63 14.27
CA PRO A 223 10.72 9.65 15.28
C PRO A 223 11.65 9.75 16.49
N VAL A 224 11.08 9.82 17.69
CA VAL A 224 11.84 9.79 18.95
C VAL A 224 11.69 8.40 19.55
N ILE A 225 12.82 7.70 19.70
CA ILE A 225 12.94 6.41 20.40
C ILE A 225 13.49 6.72 21.76
N ASP A 226 12.71 6.49 22.82
CA ASP A 226 13.08 6.68 24.22
C ASP A 226 13.97 5.55 24.74
#